data_444cbb3b06388e70ce75c37378634e88
#
_entry.id   444cbb3b06388e70ce75c37378634e88
#
_cell.length_a   1.000
_cell.length_b   1.000
_cell.length_c   1.000
_cell.angle_alpha   90.00
_cell.angle_beta   90.00
_cell.angle_gamma   90.00
#
_symmetry.space_group_name_H-M   'P 1'
#
loop_
_entity.id
_entity.type
_entity.pdbx_description
1 polymer ?
#
loop_
_entity_poly.entity_id
_entity_poly.type
_entity_poly.pdbx_seq_one_letter_code
_entity_poly.pdbx_strand_id
1 'polypeptide(L)'
;MSFKLDTGYFCKKRKAMNDNGKINRRDFIKSSVLTGGVLFAQAAIPARAMDFLSEKNKNENAMFTDDGLVKGVCDIHLHCRPDSRERSVDEYGFMQDAMRAGYRAVMFKSNDFSCHDRTYIIRQALPEAECFGSFCMNRVHGDKVNPFAAQKAVETSGGLCRCIWMPTLDAAYHYQCEGRKEKGIPVLDDNRQVLPEVVRVMEICAEAGIIFATGHASPKESITLARKAKEIGVDKFVVTHANSHFWKMTADQIKQCIDLGAYIEYCYLPCLWGEGTKMSQYPRQSIGELAGFVRIDPSRSFISTDLGQAVMPHPIEGMRDCILKLQTEGISQSDIDLLVRHNPAWLIGLTHH
;
A
#
# COMPACT_ATOMS: atom_id res chain seq x y z
N MET A 1 7.42 17.21 35.09
CA MET A 1 5.97 17.38 35.25
C MET A 1 5.32 16.01 35.24
N SER A 2 4.82 15.57 36.40
CA SER A 2 4.28 14.21 36.61
C SER A 2 2.80 14.21 36.26
N PHE A 3 2.40 13.44 35.25
CA PHE A 3 0.99 13.19 34.93
C PHE A 3 0.47 12.08 35.84
N LYS A 4 -0.42 12.43 36.77
CA LYS A 4 -1.22 11.47 37.56
C LYS A 4 -2.33 10.93 36.63
N LEU A 5 -2.31 9.63 36.37
CA LEU A 5 -3.43 8.91 35.75
C LEU A 5 -4.56 8.78 36.78
N ASP A 6 -5.73 9.26 36.39
CA ASP A 6 -6.96 9.16 37.20
C ASP A 6 -7.49 7.72 37.18
N THR A 7 -7.41 7.04 38.32
CA THR A 7 -7.78 5.64 38.51
C THR A 7 -9.27 5.42 38.78
N GLY A 8 -10.12 6.44 38.55
CA GLY A 8 -11.56 6.40 38.90
C GLY A 8 -12.43 5.44 38.03
N TYR A 9 -11.97 4.95 36.92
CA TYR A 9 -12.80 4.16 36.00
C TYR A 9 -12.77 2.64 36.22
N PHE A 10 -11.85 2.13 37.01
CA PHE A 10 -11.69 0.68 37.22
C PHE A 10 -12.47 0.09 38.42
N CYS A 11 -13.06 0.92 39.27
CA CYS A 11 -13.66 0.43 40.52
C CYS A 11 -15.13 -0.03 40.42
N LYS A 12 -15.86 0.19 39.30
CA LYS A 12 -17.28 -0.21 39.16
C LYS A 12 -17.52 -1.57 38.50
N LYS A 13 -16.50 -2.29 38.03
CA LYS A 13 -16.66 -3.59 37.36
C LYS A 13 -16.45 -4.84 38.24
N ARG A 14 -16.19 -4.69 39.55
CA ARG A 14 -15.90 -5.83 40.45
C ARG A 14 -17.10 -6.55 41.06
N LYS A 15 -18.36 -6.18 40.75
CA LYS A 15 -19.55 -6.81 41.37
C LYS A 15 -20.26 -7.87 40.50
N ALA A 16 -19.76 -8.25 39.36
CA ALA A 16 -20.38 -9.24 38.48
C ALA A 16 -19.56 -10.53 38.25
N MET A 17 -18.51 -10.76 39.04
CA MET A 17 -17.75 -12.02 38.94
C MET A 17 -18.02 -12.88 40.17
N ASN A 18 -18.31 -14.17 39.96
CA ASN A 18 -18.34 -15.16 41.05
C ASN A 18 -16.91 -15.57 41.43
N ASP A 19 -16.78 -16.28 42.58
CA ASP A 19 -15.52 -16.69 43.17
C ASP A 19 -14.58 -17.50 42.24
N ASN A 20 -15.04 -17.91 41.06
CA ASN A 20 -14.29 -18.66 40.05
C ASN A 20 -13.94 -17.84 38.80
N GLY A 21 -14.13 -16.53 38.80
CA GLY A 21 -13.73 -15.64 37.70
C GLY A 21 -14.54 -15.79 36.38
N LYS A 22 -15.69 -16.48 36.42
CA LYS A 22 -16.56 -16.68 35.25
C LYS A 22 -17.79 -15.79 35.32
N ILE A 23 -18.13 -15.14 34.19
CA ILE A 23 -19.34 -14.33 34.06
C ILE A 23 -20.54 -15.27 33.88
N ASN A 24 -21.56 -15.14 34.76
CA ASN A 24 -22.77 -15.91 34.65
C ASN A 24 -23.63 -15.44 33.48
N ARG A 25 -23.98 -16.32 32.55
CA ARG A 25 -24.79 -16.01 31.35
C ARG A 25 -26.13 -15.33 31.67
N ARG A 26 -26.76 -15.66 32.80
CA ARG A 26 -28.04 -15.06 33.21
C ARG A 26 -27.90 -13.60 33.62
N ASP A 27 -26.79 -13.23 34.25
CA ASP A 27 -26.55 -11.84 34.65
C ASP A 27 -26.11 -10.96 33.48
N PHE A 28 -25.44 -11.55 32.49
CA PHE A 28 -25.13 -10.89 31.22
C PHE A 28 -26.42 -10.56 30.45
N ILE A 29 -27.37 -11.50 30.36
CA ILE A 29 -28.65 -11.30 29.66
C ILE A 29 -29.53 -10.26 30.39
N LYS A 30 -29.57 -10.28 31.72
CA LYS A 30 -30.34 -9.27 32.49
C LYS A 30 -29.74 -7.86 32.36
N SER A 31 -28.44 -7.74 32.27
CA SER A 31 -27.76 -6.46 32.04
C SER A 31 -28.02 -5.91 30.63
N SER A 32 -28.22 -6.80 29.63
CA SER A 32 -28.50 -6.40 28.23
C SER A 32 -29.97 -6.01 28.00
N VAL A 33 -30.92 -6.51 28.82
CA VAL A 33 -32.35 -6.19 28.69
C VAL A 33 -32.72 -4.87 29.38
N LEU A 34 -31.95 -4.43 30.36
CA LEU A 34 -32.19 -3.14 31.04
C LEU A 34 -31.67 -1.91 30.28
N THR A 35 -30.90 -2.11 29.20
CA THR A 35 -30.41 -1.05 28.31
C THR A 35 -31.19 -0.97 26.98
N GLY A 36 -32.16 -1.86 26.73
CA GLY A 36 -32.94 -1.94 25.49
C GLY A 36 -34.18 -1.06 25.43
N GLY A 37 -34.38 -0.17 26.37
CA GLY A 37 -35.56 0.73 26.45
C GLY A 37 -35.18 2.20 26.18
N VAL A 38 -34.34 2.49 25.18
CA VAL A 38 -34.17 3.86 24.70
C VAL A 38 -35.06 4.04 23.48
N LEU A 39 -36.16 4.81 23.65
CA LEU A 39 -36.91 5.42 22.58
C LEU A 39 -36.00 5.88 21.44
N PHE A 40 -36.32 5.50 20.20
CA PHE A 40 -35.89 6.19 19.01
C PHE A 40 -36.43 7.64 19.05
N ALA A 41 -35.82 8.50 19.85
CA ALA A 41 -35.82 9.92 19.57
C ALA A 41 -34.96 10.06 18.31
N GLN A 42 -35.60 10.36 17.17
CA GLN A 42 -34.88 10.93 16.02
C GLN A 42 -34.15 12.16 16.55
N ALA A 43 -32.88 12.00 16.91
CA ALA A 43 -32.01 13.11 17.15
C ALA A 43 -31.81 13.78 15.79
N ALA A 44 -32.56 14.85 15.53
CA ALA A 44 -32.29 15.74 14.43
C ALA A 44 -30.82 16.15 14.55
N ILE A 45 -30.00 15.81 13.57
CA ILE A 45 -28.62 16.29 13.47
C ILE A 45 -28.72 17.82 13.55
N PRO A 46 -28.04 18.49 14.50
CA PRO A 46 -28.11 19.93 14.59
C PRO A 46 -27.77 20.56 13.24
N ALA A 47 -28.55 21.53 12.79
CA ALA A 47 -28.34 22.20 11.51
C ALA A 47 -26.89 22.66 11.30
N ARG A 48 -26.20 23.10 12.37
CA ARG A 48 -24.77 23.41 12.36
C ARG A 48 -23.85 22.23 11.98
N ALA A 49 -24.22 20.98 12.27
CA ALA A 49 -23.43 19.82 11.86
C ALA A 49 -23.63 19.53 10.35
N MET A 50 -24.84 19.80 9.85
CA MET A 50 -25.11 19.73 8.41
C MET A 50 -24.41 20.85 7.65
N ASP A 51 -24.34 22.05 8.18
CA ASP A 51 -23.60 23.18 7.59
C ASP A 51 -22.09 22.88 7.57
N PHE A 52 -21.53 22.34 8.66
CA PHE A 52 -20.13 21.95 8.72
C PHE A 52 -19.78 20.86 7.68
N LEU A 53 -20.64 19.87 7.50
CA LEU A 53 -20.48 18.83 6.47
C LEU A 53 -20.66 19.40 5.06
N SER A 54 -21.56 20.38 4.88
CA SER A 54 -21.80 21.04 3.58
C SER A 54 -20.69 22.03 3.21
N GLU A 55 -20.11 22.73 4.18
CA GLU A 55 -18.95 23.60 3.96
C GLU A 55 -17.67 22.81 3.68
N LYS A 56 -17.47 21.66 4.37
CA LYS A 56 -16.38 20.74 4.07
C LYS A 56 -16.47 20.22 2.64
N ASN A 57 -17.68 19.79 2.20
CA ASN A 57 -17.91 19.33 0.82
C ASN A 57 -17.77 20.45 -0.24
N LYS A 58 -18.03 21.72 0.10
CA LYS A 58 -17.83 22.85 -0.85
C LYS A 58 -16.38 23.21 -1.04
N ASN A 59 -15.55 23.09 -0.01
CA ASN A 59 -14.11 23.31 -0.13
C ASN A 59 -13.37 22.14 -0.80
N GLU A 60 -13.92 20.91 -0.74
CA GLU A 60 -13.34 19.72 -1.40
C GLU A 60 -13.54 19.73 -2.93
N ASN A 61 -14.51 20.47 -3.46
CA ASN A 61 -14.77 20.55 -4.92
C ASN A 61 -13.73 21.38 -5.70
N ALA A 62 -12.77 22.02 -5.04
CA ALA A 62 -11.71 22.83 -5.68
C ALA A 62 -10.32 22.17 -5.64
N MET A 63 -10.20 20.91 -5.19
CA MET A 63 -8.91 20.35 -4.78
C MET A 63 -8.09 19.75 -5.90
N PHE A 64 -8.66 19.46 -7.07
CA PHE A 64 -7.90 18.87 -8.19
C PHE A 64 -8.12 19.65 -9.48
N THR A 65 -7.02 19.90 -10.19
CA THR A 65 -7.08 20.49 -11.52
C THR A 65 -7.60 19.41 -12.50
N ASP A 66 -8.80 19.57 -13.00
CA ASP A 66 -9.36 18.68 -14.03
C ASP A 66 -8.84 19.07 -15.41
N ASP A 67 -7.59 18.68 -15.68
CA ASP A 67 -6.95 18.81 -16.99
C ASP A 67 -6.93 17.48 -17.76
N GLY A 68 -7.59 16.46 -17.24
CA GLY A 68 -7.65 15.12 -17.83
C GLY A 68 -6.34 14.32 -17.74
N LEU A 69 -5.28 14.88 -17.19
CA LEU A 69 -3.94 14.29 -17.20
C LEU A 69 -3.86 12.97 -16.44
N VAL A 70 -4.57 12.87 -15.33
CA VAL A 70 -4.62 11.66 -14.49
C VAL A 70 -5.77 10.71 -14.84
N LYS A 71 -6.58 11.04 -15.84
CA LYS A 71 -7.67 10.16 -16.27
C LYS A 71 -7.16 8.81 -16.74
N GLY A 72 -7.78 7.74 -16.25
CA GLY A 72 -7.42 6.37 -16.57
C GLY A 72 -6.18 5.83 -15.83
N VAL A 73 -5.56 6.62 -14.95
CA VAL A 73 -4.40 6.20 -14.15
C VAL A 73 -4.77 5.03 -13.22
N CYS A 74 -3.83 4.12 -13.04
CA CYS A 74 -3.81 3.08 -12.01
C CYS A 74 -2.61 3.33 -11.09
N ASP A 75 -2.84 3.88 -9.89
CA ASP A 75 -1.78 3.96 -8.88
C ASP A 75 -1.85 2.72 -7.97
N ILE A 76 -0.87 1.84 -8.10
CA ILE A 76 -0.89 0.53 -7.44
C ILE A 76 0.09 0.41 -6.26
N HIS A 77 0.60 1.55 -5.79
CA HIS A 77 1.41 1.64 -4.59
C HIS A 77 1.24 3.02 -3.93
N LEU A 78 0.33 3.12 -3.00
CA LEU A 78 0.12 4.30 -2.19
C LEU A 78 -0.34 3.92 -0.78
N HIS A 79 -0.21 4.85 0.15
CA HIS A 79 -0.45 4.64 1.56
C HIS A 79 -1.57 5.53 2.09
N CYS A 80 -2.55 4.95 2.80
CA CYS A 80 -3.67 5.66 3.39
C CYS A 80 -3.93 5.22 4.83
N ARG A 81 -4.72 6.00 5.56
CA ARG A 81 -5.31 5.56 6.83
C ARG A 81 -6.41 4.52 6.57
N PRO A 82 -6.64 3.56 7.51
CA PRO A 82 -5.94 3.40 8.78
C PRO A 82 -4.54 2.80 8.60
N ASP A 83 -3.56 3.34 9.32
CA ASP A 83 -2.17 2.89 9.30
C ASP A 83 -1.55 3.15 10.69
N SER A 84 -0.50 2.45 11.07
CA SER A 84 0.27 2.68 12.30
C SER A 84 1.11 3.97 12.24
N ARG A 85 1.23 4.57 11.05
CA ARG A 85 1.91 5.84 10.78
C ARG A 85 0.91 6.90 10.37
N GLU A 86 1.25 8.16 10.60
CA GLU A 86 0.43 9.27 10.12
C GLU A 86 0.36 9.31 8.59
N ARG A 87 -0.87 9.37 8.06
CA ARG A 87 -1.16 9.46 6.63
C ARG A 87 -1.96 10.72 6.32
N SER A 88 -1.75 11.27 5.13
CA SER A 88 -2.44 12.50 4.68
C SER A 88 -3.93 12.26 4.40
N VAL A 89 -4.28 11.07 3.90
CA VAL A 89 -5.63 10.70 3.47
C VAL A 89 -6.03 9.35 4.05
N ASP A 90 -7.33 9.05 4.11
CA ASP A 90 -7.84 7.71 4.38
C ASP A 90 -8.25 7.00 3.08
N GLU A 91 -8.37 5.67 3.13
CA GLU A 91 -8.65 4.84 1.95
C GLU A 91 -9.99 5.18 1.30
N TYR A 92 -11.02 5.45 2.10
CA TYR A 92 -12.35 5.76 1.59
C TYR A 92 -12.39 7.14 0.93
N GLY A 93 -11.89 8.17 1.62
CA GLY A 93 -11.81 9.53 1.09
C GLY A 93 -10.92 9.60 -0.15
N PHE A 94 -9.76 8.94 -0.12
CA PHE A 94 -8.90 8.86 -1.29
C PHE A 94 -9.60 8.21 -2.49
N MET A 95 -10.37 7.14 -2.28
CA MET A 95 -11.06 6.48 -3.38
C MET A 95 -12.12 7.42 -4.01
N GLN A 96 -12.85 8.20 -3.20
CA GLN A 96 -13.76 9.21 -3.71
C GLN A 96 -13.02 10.27 -4.55
N ASP A 97 -11.84 10.72 -4.09
CA ASP A 97 -11.01 11.66 -4.81
C ASP A 97 -10.50 11.08 -6.13
N ALA A 98 -10.02 9.85 -6.12
CA ALA A 98 -9.52 9.14 -7.29
C ALA A 98 -10.63 8.95 -8.35
N MET A 99 -11.85 8.60 -7.94
CA MET A 99 -13.00 8.52 -8.85
C MET A 99 -13.34 9.87 -9.47
N ARG A 100 -13.34 10.96 -8.68
CA ARG A 100 -13.56 12.32 -9.19
C ARG A 100 -12.47 12.75 -10.17
N ALA A 101 -11.22 12.39 -9.91
CA ALA A 101 -10.09 12.68 -10.79
C ALA A 101 -10.03 11.76 -12.04
N GLY A 102 -10.95 10.79 -12.14
CA GLY A 102 -11.05 9.88 -13.27
C GLY A 102 -10.01 8.75 -13.27
N TYR A 103 -9.45 8.40 -12.12
CA TYR A 103 -8.60 7.21 -12.00
C TYR A 103 -9.36 5.95 -12.43
N ARG A 104 -8.67 5.04 -13.10
CA ARG A 104 -9.25 3.74 -13.45
C ARG A 104 -9.26 2.80 -12.26
N ALA A 105 -8.17 2.76 -11.51
CA ALA A 105 -8.05 1.87 -10.35
C ALA A 105 -6.99 2.32 -9.35
N VAL A 106 -7.08 1.77 -8.14
CA VAL A 106 -6.14 2.01 -7.06
C VAL A 106 -5.81 0.69 -6.36
N MET A 107 -4.55 0.49 -5.95
CA MET A 107 -4.21 -0.58 -5.02
C MET A 107 -3.53 0.01 -3.78
N PHE A 108 -4.21 -0.12 -2.63
CA PHE A 108 -3.69 0.34 -1.35
C PHE A 108 -2.62 -0.58 -0.79
N LYS A 109 -1.64 0.01 -0.12
CA LYS A 109 -0.57 -0.67 0.59
C LYS A 109 -0.46 -0.17 2.03
N SER A 110 -0.40 -1.09 2.98
CA SER A 110 0.08 -0.85 4.34
C SER A 110 1.31 -1.71 4.61
N ASN A 111 2.26 -1.17 5.38
CA ASN A 111 3.42 -1.96 5.77
C ASN A 111 3.11 -2.94 6.91
N ASP A 112 2.04 -2.70 7.68
CA ASP A 112 1.76 -3.47 8.88
C ASP A 112 0.55 -4.40 8.74
N PHE A 113 -0.56 -3.93 8.13
CA PHE A 113 -1.78 -4.72 8.04
C PHE A 113 -2.24 -4.90 6.60
N SER A 114 -3.11 -5.89 6.37
CA SER A 114 -3.74 -6.09 5.07
C SER A 114 -4.62 -4.89 4.70
N CYS A 115 -4.76 -4.63 3.39
CA CYS A 115 -5.66 -3.61 2.86
C CYS A 115 -6.84 -4.21 2.09
N HIS A 116 -6.73 -5.47 1.64
CA HIS A 116 -7.71 -6.09 0.76
C HIS A 116 -9.07 -6.35 1.42
N ASP A 117 -9.11 -6.56 2.71
CA ASP A 117 -10.33 -6.68 3.51
C ASP A 117 -11.06 -5.34 3.63
N ARG A 118 -10.34 -4.23 3.78
CA ARG A 118 -10.92 -2.87 3.80
C ARG A 118 -11.44 -2.46 2.44
N THR A 119 -10.76 -2.81 1.35
CA THR A 119 -11.26 -2.52 -0.01
C THR A 119 -12.57 -3.25 -0.32
N TYR A 120 -12.80 -4.41 0.29
CA TYR A 120 -14.11 -5.07 0.21
C TYR A 120 -15.23 -4.16 0.74
N ILE A 121 -15.04 -3.56 1.91
CA ILE A 121 -16.01 -2.64 2.52
C ILE A 121 -16.16 -1.36 1.69
N ILE A 122 -15.05 -0.81 1.17
CA ILE A 122 -15.09 0.38 0.31
C ILE A 122 -15.93 0.12 -0.94
N ARG A 123 -15.77 -1.03 -1.61
CA ARG A 123 -16.55 -1.41 -2.80
C ARG A 123 -18.03 -1.64 -2.48
N GLN A 124 -18.39 -2.04 -1.25
CA GLN A 124 -19.80 -2.10 -0.83
C GLN A 124 -20.42 -0.69 -0.70
N ALA A 125 -19.62 0.28 -0.24
CA ALA A 125 -20.07 1.67 -0.07
C ALA A 125 -19.99 2.49 -1.37
N LEU A 126 -19.05 2.15 -2.25
CA LEU A 126 -18.79 2.78 -3.55
C LEU A 126 -18.73 1.69 -4.63
N PRO A 127 -19.88 1.21 -5.15
CA PRO A 127 -19.92 0.07 -6.08
C PRO A 127 -19.13 0.27 -7.38
N GLU A 128 -18.96 1.52 -7.83
CA GLU A 128 -18.19 1.87 -9.04
C GLU A 128 -16.69 1.95 -8.79
N ALA A 129 -16.23 1.81 -7.51
CA ALA A 129 -14.83 1.94 -7.17
C ALA A 129 -14.03 0.71 -7.60
N GLU A 130 -13.04 0.89 -8.46
CA GLU A 130 -12.04 -0.11 -8.77
C GLU A 130 -10.85 0.03 -7.81
N CYS A 131 -11.00 -0.52 -6.59
CA CYS A 131 -9.94 -0.53 -5.59
C CYS A 131 -9.57 -1.93 -5.15
N PHE A 132 -8.29 -2.13 -4.94
CA PHE A 132 -7.68 -3.38 -4.54
C PHE A 132 -6.77 -3.15 -3.34
N GLY A 133 -6.42 -4.23 -2.66
CA GLY A 133 -5.49 -4.17 -1.55
C GLY A 133 -4.32 -5.11 -1.74
N SER A 134 -3.38 -5.01 -0.83
CA SER A 134 -2.16 -5.79 -0.82
C SER A 134 -1.83 -6.27 0.59
N PHE A 135 -0.79 -7.08 0.69
CA PHE A 135 -0.33 -7.67 1.94
C PHE A 135 1.20 -7.65 1.99
N CYS A 136 1.78 -7.11 3.07
CA CYS A 136 3.24 -7.07 3.26
C CYS A 136 3.71 -8.10 4.28
N MET A 137 4.76 -8.84 3.97
CA MET A 137 5.36 -9.88 4.82
C MET A 137 6.26 -9.30 5.92
N ASN A 138 5.78 -8.24 6.60
CA ASN A 138 6.49 -7.63 7.71
C ASN A 138 6.20 -8.36 9.03
N ARG A 139 6.95 -8.03 10.06
CA ARG A 139 7.02 -8.71 11.36
C ARG A 139 5.69 -8.83 12.10
N VAL A 140 4.74 -7.95 11.81
CA VAL A 140 3.37 -8.05 12.36
C VAL A 140 2.68 -9.38 11.96
N HIS A 141 3.12 -10.02 10.90
CA HIS A 141 2.63 -11.33 10.42
C HIS A 141 3.57 -12.50 10.78
N GLY A 142 4.61 -12.25 11.56
CA GLY A 142 5.59 -13.22 12.02
C GLY A 142 7.05 -12.79 11.77
N ASP A 143 7.98 -13.47 12.42
CA ASP A 143 9.41 -13.20 12.31
C ASP A 143 10.07 -13.79 11.05
N LYS A 144 9.27 -14.39 10.16
CA LYS A 144 9.66 -14.96 8.87
C LYS A 144 8.59 -14.70 7.85
N VAL A 145 8.91 -14.86 6.56
CA VAL A 145 7.92 -14.93 5.49
C VAL A 145 6.90 -16.02 5.82
N ASN A 146 5.61 -15.70 5.75
CA ASN A 146 4.52 -16.58 6.21
C ASN A 146 3.61 -16.98 5.05
N PRO A 147 3.84 -18.15 4.41
CA PRO A 147 3.01 -18.62 3.29
C PRO A 147 1.55 -18.84 3.67
N PHE A 148 1.28 -19.22 4.93
CA PHE A 148 -0.09 -19.41 5.39
C PHE A 148 -0.87 -18.08 5.41
N ALA A 149 -0.22 -17.00 5.84
CA ALA A 149 -0.83 -15.67 5.78
C ALA A 149 -1.07 -15.22 4.32
N ALA A 150 -0.12 -15.50 3.40
CA ALA A 150 -0.30 -15.25 1.97
C ALA A 150 -1.51 -16.00 1.40
N GLN A 151 -1.63 -17.30 1.72
CA GLN A 151 -2.76 -18.12 1.30
C GLN A 151 -4.09 -17.54 1.79
N LYS A 152 -4.16 -17.13 3.07
CA LYS A 152 -5.38 -16.52 3.63
C LYS A 152 -5.71 -15.17 3.02
N ALA A 153 -4.72 -14.37 2.67
CA ALA A 153 -4.93 -13.11 1.97
C ALA A 153 -5.58 -13.33 0.58
N VAL A 154 -5.13 -14.35 -0.15
CA VAL A 154 -5.69 -14.72 -1.46
C VAL A 154 -7.11 -15.32 -1.34
N GLU A 155 -7.36 -16.12 -0.31
CA GLU A 155 -8.66 -16.74 -0.04
C GLU A 155 -9.71 -15.77 0.50
N THR A 156 -9.31 -14.56 0.90
CA THR A 156 -10.23 -13.55 1.45
C THR A 156 -11.31 -13.19 0.42
N SER A 157 -12.56 -13.13 0.88
CA SER A 157 -13.75 -12.87 0.06
C SER A 157 -13.58 -11.63 -0.83
N GLY A 158 -14.08 -11.74 -2.07
CA GLY A 158 -14.01 -10.68 -3.08
C GLY A 158 -12.80 -10.77 -4.00
N GLY A 159 -11.76 -11.55 -3.65
CA GLY A 159 -10.56 -11.68 -4.47
C GLY A 159 -9.82 -10.36 -4.69
N LEU A 160 -9.80 -9.48 -3.67
CA LEU A 160 -9.27 -8.12 -3.78
C LEU A 160 -7.80 -7.98 -3.40
N CYS A 161 -7.17 -9.04 -2.89
CA CYS A 161 -5.72 -9.08 -2.72
C CYS A 161 -5.07 -9.22 -4.10
N ARG A 162 -4.33 -8.22 -4.55
CA ARG A 162 -3.67 -8.22 -5.87
C ARG A 162 -2.15 -8.23 -5.81
N CYS A 163 -1.57 -8.10 -4.61
CA CYS A 163 -0.14 -8.12 -4.43
C CYS A 163 0.25 -8.69 -3.06
N ILE A 164 1.24 -9.57 -3.06
CA ILE A 164 1.99 -9.97 -1.87
C ILE A 164 3.38 -9.35 -1.97
N TRP A 165 3.66 -8.46 -1.03
CA TRP A 165 4.98 -7.82 -0.90
C TRP A 165 5.86 -8.66 0.01
N MET A 166 7.07 -8.97 -0.42
CA MET A 166 8.10 -9.45 0.48
C MET A 166 8.37 -8.41 1.57
N PRO A 167 9.10 -8.76 2.63
CA PRO A 167 9.35 -7.82 3.73
C PRO A 167 9.80 -6.46 3.22
N THR A 168 9.21 -5.41 3.79
CA THR A 168 9.56 -4.01 3.49
C THR A 168 10.37 -3.42 4.65
N LEU A 169 9.75 -2.72 5.58
CA LEU A 169 10.46 -2.06 6.70
C LEU A 169 11.15 -3.05 7.64
N ASP A 170 10.74 -4.32 7.66
CA ASP A 170 11.37 -5.38 8.44
C ASP A 170 12.30 -6.28 7.62
N ALA A 171 12.59 -5.94 6.35
CA ALA A 171 13.50 -6.71 5.51
C ALA A 171 14.92 -6.71 6.09
N ALA A 172 15.63 -7.81 5.95
CA ALA A 172 17.03 -7.94 6.40
C ALA A 172 17.92 -6.88 5.73
N TYR A 173 17.76 -6.65 4.43
CA TYR A 173 18.53 -5.64 3.72
C TYR A 173 18.15 -4.20 4.16
N HIS A 174 16.89 -3.92 4.44
CA HIS A 174 16.47 -2.62 4.96
C HIS A 174 17.17 -2.31 6.30
N TYR A 175 17.17 -3.27 7.23
CA TYR A 175 17.85 -3.13 8.52
C TYR A 175 19.35 -2.91 8.34
N GLN A 176 19.97 -3.60 7.39
CA GLN A 176 21.38 -3.39 7.06
C GLN A 176 21.65 -1.95 6.56
N CYS A 177 20.79 -1.41 5.68
CA CYS A 177 20.89 -0.03 5.18
C CYS A 177 20.75 1.01 6.29
N GLU A 178 19.91 0.74 7.30
CA GLU A 178 19.71 1.60 8.46
C GLU A 178 20.75 1.38 9.57
N GLY A 179 21.67 0.43 9.42
CA GLY A 179 22.67 0.10 10.43
C GLY A 179 22.08 -0.49 11.71
N ARG A 180 20.91 -1.11 11.63
CA ARG A 180 20.26 -1.77 12.78
C ARG A 180 21.05 -3.00 13.21
N LYS A 181 21.05 -3.26 14.52
CA LYS A 181 21.70 -4.44 15.12
C LYS A 181 20.81 -5.68 15.08
N GLU A 182 19.51 -5.50 15.04
CA GLU A 182 18.54 -6.57 14.99
C GLU A 182 18.59 -7.26 13.62
N LYS A 183 18.22 -8.53 13.60
CA LYS A 183 18.05 -9.28 12.34
C LYS A 183 16.68 -8.93 11.74
N GLY A 184 16.69 -8.41 10.52
CA GLY A 184 15.47 -8.29 9.71
C GLY A 184 15.05 -9.65 9.13
N ILE A 185 13.90 -9.67 8.45
CA ILE A 185 13.36 -10.88 7.80
C ILE A 185 14.10 -11.10 6.47
N PRO A 186 14.83 -12.21 6.30
CA PRO A 186 15.54 -12.52 5.07
C PRO A 186 14.61 -13.11 4.00
N VAL A 187 14.99 -12.99 2.73
CA VAL A 187 14.35 -13.67 1.59
C VAL A 187 15.25 -14.75 0.99
N LEU A 188 16.55 -14.76 1.33
CA LEU A 188 17.53 -15.75 0.94
C LEU A 188 18.16 -16.39 2.18
N ASP A 189 18.65 -17.60 2.03
CA ASP A 189 19.47 -18.30 3.03
C ASP A 189 20.94 -17.85 2.99
N ASP A 190 21.76 -18.42 3.87
CA ASP A 190 23.20 -18.12 3.94
C ASP A 190 23.97 -18.55 2.67
N ASN A 191 23.45 -19.48 1.88
CA ASN A 191 23.97 -19.90 0.58
C ASN A 191 23.44 -19.07 -0.60
N ARG A 192 22.68 -17.99 -0.30
CA ARG A 192 22.00 -17.11 -1.26
C ARG A 192 20.96 -17.81 -2.13
N GLN A 193 20.37 -18.90 -1.64
CA GLN A 193 19.23 -19.55 -2.26
C GLN A 193 17.95 -18.93 -1.73
N VAL A 194 16.90 -18.89 -2.56
CA VAL A 194 15.58 -18.40 -2.14
C VAL A 194 15.02 -19.34 -1.07
N LEU A 195 14.60 -18.78 0.07
CA LEU A 195 14.05 -19.54 1.18
C LEU A 195 12.78 -20.32 0.77
N PRO A 196 12.57 -21.55 1.27
CA PRO A 196 11.42 -22.36 0.91
C PRO A 196 10.06 -21.68 1.14
N GLU A 197 9.94 -20.91 2.22
CA GLU A 197 8.75 -20.12 2.51
C GLU A 197 8.51 -19.00 1.48
N VAL A 198 9.56 -18.40 0.92
CA VAL A 198 9.46 -17.41 -0.15
C VAL A 198 9.03 -18.09 -1.46
N VAL A 199 9.61 -19.26 -1.76
CA VAL A 199 9.21 -20.09 -2.91
C VAL A 199 7.72 -20.41 -2.83
N ARG A 200 7.23 -20.85 -1.65
CA ARG A 200 5.80 -21.15 -1.49
C ARG A 200 4.90 -19.93 -1.71
N VAL A 201 5.33 -18.73 -1.29
CA VAL A 201 4.57 -17.50 -1.60
C VAL A 201 4.58 -17.19 -3.09
N MET A 202 5.69 -17.43 -3.80
CA MET A 202 5.74 -17.28 -5.27
C MET A 202 4.75 -18.22 -5.96
N GLU A 203 4.67 -19.49 -5.53
CA GLU A 203 3.70 -20.46 -6.05
C GLU A 203 2.25 -19.99 -5.82
N ILE A 204 1.93 -19.52 -4.61
CA ILE A 204 0.61 -18.97 -4.28
C ILE A 204 0.27 -17.77 -5.21
N CYS A 205 1.22 -16.87 -5.43
CA CYS A 205 1.00 -15.72 -6.32
C CYS A 205 0.81 -16.16 -7.79
N ALA A 206 1.57 -17.14 -8.25
CA ALA A 206 1.44 -17.69 -9.60
C ALA A 206 0.07 -18.37 -9.79
N GLU A 207 -0.32 -19.25 -8.87
CA GLU A 207 -1.61 -19.94 -8.86
C GLU A 207 -2.80 -18.96 -8.84
N ALA A 208 -2.68 -17.87 -8.08
CA ALA A 208 -3.72 -16.85 -7.97
C ALA A 208 -3.69 -15.78 -9.07
N GLY A 209 -2.66 -15.74 -9.91
CA GLY A 209 -2.47 -14.74 -10.94
C GLY A 209 -2.32 -13.31 -10.42
N ILE A 210 -1.71 -13.16 -9.23
CA ILE A 210 -1.48 -11.86 -8.55
C ILE A 210 0.01 -11.49 -8.52
N ILE A 211 0.30 -10.26 -8.13
CA ILE A 211 1.67 -9.75 -8.05
C ILE A 211 2.43 -10.40 -6.88
N PHE A 212 3.64 -10.91 -7.18
CA PHE A 212 4.70 -11.11 -6.22
C PHE A 212 5.68 -9.94 -6.32
N ALA A 213 5.83 -9.14 -5.26
CA ALA A 213 6.69 -7.96 -5.24
C ALA A 213 7.88 -8.14 -4.29
N THR A 214 9.08 -7.70 -4.70
CA THR A 214 10.34 -7.93 -3.95
C THR A 214 10.44 -7.19 -2.62
N GLY A 215 9.56 -6.22 -2.36
CA GLY A 215 9.64 -5.40 -1.15
C GLY A 215 10.97 -4.65 -1.06
N HIS A 216 11.61 -4.67 0.10
CA HIS A 216 12.91 -4.01 0.33
C HIS A 216 14.09 -4.98 0.19
N ALA A 217 14.02 -5.92 -0.75
CA ALA A 217 15.15 -6.76 -1.11
C ALA A 217 16.25 -5.94 -1.80
N SER A 218 17.50 -6.30 -1.59
CA SER A 218 18.63 -5.68 -2.28
C SER A 218 18.57 -5.96 -3.80
N PRO A 219 19.29 -5.17 -4.63
CA PRO A 219 19.40 -5.45 -6.07
C PRO A 219 19.81 -6.89 -6.39
N LYS A 220 20.78 -7.45 -5.63
CA LYS A 220 21.24 -8.84 -5.83
C LYS A 220 20.18 -9.87 -5.42
N GLU A 221 19.47 -9.63 -4.32
CA GLU A 221 18.34 -10.48 -3.91
C GLU A 221 17.22 -10.43 -4.93
N SER A 222 16.87 -9.23 -5.44
CA SER A 222 15.83 -9.05 -6.46
C SER A 222 16.13 -9.85 -7.73
N ILE A 223 17.40 -9.90 -8.20
CA ILE A 223 17.79 -10.71 -9.35
C ILE A 223 17.66 -12.22 -9.03
N THR A 224 18.05 -12.65 -7.82
CA THR A 224 17.92 -14.05 -7.41
C THR A 224 16.46 -14.46 -7.33
N LEU A 225 15.60 -13.60 -6.74
CA LEU A 225 14.15 -13.79 -6.71
C LEU A 225 13.55 -13.85 -8.11
N ALA A 226 13.98 -12.98 -9.04
CA ALA A 226 13.49 -12.97 -10.43
C ALA A 226 13.80 -14.28 -11.17
N ARG A 227 15.00 -14.84 -10.98
CA ARG A 227 15.35 -16.16 -11.55
C ARG A 227 14.42 -17.25 -11.02
N LYS A 228 14.20 -17.30 -9.72
CA LYS A 228 13.31 -18.27 -9.09
C LYS A 228 11.86 -18.09 -9.54
N ALA A 229 11.38 -16.85 -9.64
CA ALA A 229 10.06 -16.52 -10.13
C ALA A 229 9.84 -17.00 -11.57
N LYS A 230 10.84 -16.82 -12.45
CA LYS A 230 10.82 -17.35 -13.83
C LYS A 230 10.74 -18.88 -13.86
N GLU A 231 11.49 -19.56 -13.00
CA GLU A 231 11.45 -21.04 -12.89
C GLU A 231 10.07 -21.55 -12.46
N ILE A 232 9.38 -20.85 -11.55
CA ILE A 232 8.06 -21.19 -11.02
C ILE A 232 6.94 -20.81 -12.01
N GLY A 233 7.15 -19.79 -12.86
CA GLY A 233 6.13 -19.25 -13.76
C GLY A 233 5.31 -18.14 -13.11
N VAL A 234 5.93 -17.26 -12.32
CA VAL A 234 5.29 -16.06 -11.76
C VAL A 234 5.24 -14.97 -12.83
N ASP A 235 4.14 -14.85 -13.55
CA ASP A 235 3.98 -13.88 -14.64
C ASP A 235 3.99 -12.42 -14.17
N LYS A 236 3.54 -12.17 -12.94
CA LYS A 236 3.43 -10.83 -12.33
C LYS A 236 4.48 -10.62 -11.24
N PHE A 237 5.74 -10.84 -11.60
CA PHE A 237 6.86 -10.55 -10.71
C PHE A 237 7.24 -9.07 -10.82
N VAL A 238 7.30 -8.38 -9.68
CA VAL A 238 7.59 -6.94 -9.60
C VAL A 238 8.84 -6.69 -8.77
N VAL A 239 9.80 -5.95 -9.33
CA VAL A 239 10.90 -5.34 -8.59
C VAL A 239 10.42 -4.01 -8.03
N THR A 240 10.33 -3.91 -6.71
CA THR A 240 9.76 -2.77 -5.99
C THR A 240 10.74 -1.58 -5.99
N HIS A 241 10.22 -0.37 -6.29
CA HIS A 241 10.90 0.95 -6.27
C HIS A 241 12.40 0.92 -6.60
N ALA A 242 12.74 0.34 -7.75
CA ALA A 242 14.11 0.12 -8.22
C ALA A 242 14.96 1.42 -8.37
N ASN A 243 14.31 2.58 -8.38
CA ASN A 243 14.93 3.91 -8.44
C ASN A 243 15.22 4.52 -7.06
N SER A 244 14.68 3.98 -5.97
CA SER A 244 14.86 4.56 -4.63
C SER A 244 16.29 4.42 -4.14
N HIS A 245 16.78 5.42 -3.43
CA HIS A 245 18.16 5.53 -2.96
C HIS A 245 18.71 4.25 -2.31
N PHE A 246 17.94 3.59 -1.46
CA PHE A 246 18.38 2.38 -0.74
C PHE A 246 18.44 1.14 -1.62
N TRP A 247 17.56 1.04 -2.61
CA TRP A 247 17.40 -0.14 -3.47
C TRP A 247 17.76 0.16 -4.91
N LYS A 248 18.45 1.30 -5.15
CA LYS A 248 18.79 1.78 -6.48
C LYS A 248 19.55 0.73 -7.27
N MET A 249 18.93 0.26 -8.32
CA MET A 249 19.51 -0.68 -9.26
C MET A 249 20.27 0.06 -10.35
N THR A 250 21.33 -0.58 -10.88
CA THR A 250 21.95 -0.13 -12.12
C THR A 250 21.08 -0.49 -13.32
N ALA A 251 21.29 0.20 -14.46
CA ALA A 251 20.60 -0.13 -15.71
C ALA A 251 20.77 -1.60 -16.13
N ASP A 252 21.98 -2.17 -15.92
CA ASP A 252 22.25 -3.58 -16.27
C ASP A 252 21.48 -4.54 -15.34
N GLN A 253 21.36 -4.22 -14.04
CA GLN A 253 20.57 -5.02 -13.11
C GLN A 253 19.06 -4.97 -13.45
N ILE A 254 18.57 -3.81 -13.85
CA ILE A 254 17.19 -3.63 -14.31
C ILE A 254 16.93 -4.47 -15.55
N LYS A 255 17.80 -4.36 -16.58
CA LYS A 255 17.69 -5.16 -17.81
C LYS A 255 17.75 -6.66 -17.51
N GLN A 256 18.62 -7.08 -16.61
CA GLN A 256 18.71 -8.48 -16.17
C GLN A 256 17.39 -8.97 -15.54
N CYS A 257 16.72 -8.15 -14.72
CA CYS A 257 15.42 -8.50 -14.17
C CYS A 257 14.32 -8.55 -15.26
N ILE A 258 14.33 -7.61 -16.20
CA ILE A 258 13.41 -7.58 -17.33
C ILE A 258 13.57 -8.83 -18.23
N ASP A 259 14.79 -9.24 -18.53
CA ASP A 259 15.10 -10.48 -19.31
C ASP A 259 14.61 -11.75 -18.58
N LEU A 260 14.49 -11.69 -17.27
CA LEU A 260 13.90 -12.74 -16.46
C LEU A 260 12.36 -12.67 -16.38
N GLY A 261 11.72 -11.67 -17.00
CA GLY A 261 10.27 -11.49 -17.06
C GLY A 261 9.69 -10.51 -16.05
N ALA A 262 10.54 -9.83 -15.26
CA ALA A 262 10.07 -8.89 -14.25
C ALA A 262 9.44 -7.63 -14.84
N TYR A 263 8.51 -7.04 -14.10
CA TYR A 263 8.13 -5.64 -14.20
C TYR A 263 8.92 -4.82 -13.18
N ILE A 264 9.28 -3.60 -13.56
CA ILE A 264 10.07 -2.70 -12.72
C ILE A 264 9.17 -1.56 -12.23
N GLU A 265 9.06 -1.44 -10.92
CA GLU A 265 8.39 -0.32 -10.30
C GLU A 265 9.36 0.85 -10.12
N TYR A 266 8.94 2.03 -10.56
CA TYR A 266 9.55 3.29 -10.21
C TYR A 266 8.58 4.12 -9.39
N CYS A 267 9.02 4.59 -8.22
CA CYS A 267 8.19 5.43 -7.36
C CYS A 267 8.54 6.91 -7.54
N TYR A 268 7.51 7.76 -7.45
CA TYR A 268 7.71 9.21 -7.53
C TYR A 268 8.19 9.81 -6.21
N LEU A 269 7.88 9.21 -5.07
CA LEU A 269 8.24 9.69 -3.73
C LEU A 269 9.72 10.10 -3.60
N PRO A 270 10.73 9.38 -4.12
CA PRO A 270 12.13 9.79 -4.03
C PRO A 270 12.43 11.14 -4.70
N CYS A 271 11.64 11.57 -5.67
CA CYS A 271 11.78 12.88 -6.30
C CYS A 271 11.30 14.03 -5.40
N LEU A 272 10.59 13.72 -4.33
CA LEU A 272 10.06 14.67 -3.36
C LEU A 272 10.85 14.73 -2.04
N TRP A 273 11.91 13.92 -1.90
CA TRP A 273 12.79 13.95 -0.73
C TRP A 273 13.78 15.11 -0.75
N GLY A 274 14.60 15.21 0.30
CA GLY A 274 15.77 16.09 0.36
C GLY A 274 15.52 17.41 1.09
N GLU A 275 16.52 18.27 1.02
CA GLU A 275 16.54 19.54 1.73
C GLU A 275 15.26 20.36 1.51
N GLY A 276 14.77 20.98 2.56
CA GLY A 276 13.53 21.74 2.56
C GLY A 276 12.26 20.90 2.72
N THR A 277 12.37 19.58 2.86
CA THR A 277 11.24 18.67 3.11
C THR A 277 11.35 18.03 4.48
N LYS A 278 10.27 17.40 4.97
CA LYS A 278 10.30 16.58 6.19
C LYS A 278 11.00 15.21 5.99
N MET A 279 11.46 14.93 4.78
CA MET A 279 12.28 13.76 4.42
C MET A 279 13.70 14.20 4.02
N SER A 280 14.22 15.25 4.69
CA SER A 280 15.51 15.86 4.40
C SER A 280 16.72 14.95 4.62
N GLN A 281 16.56 13.88 5.40
CA GLN A 281 17.62 12.88 5.61
C GLN A 281 17.90 12.00 4.38
N TYR A 282 17.02 11.99 3.38
CA TYR A 282 17.17 11.22 2.16
C TYR A 282 17.57 12.13 0.98
N PRO A 283 18.49 11.69 0.10
CA PRO A 283 18.81 12.46 -1.10
C PRO A 283 17.62 12.50 -2.06
N ARG A 284 17.41 13.69 -2.64
CA ARG A 284 16.40 13.88 -3.69
C ARG A 284 16.89 13.24 -4.99
N GLN A 285 16.03 12.42 -5.61
CA GLN A 285 16.22 11.98 -6.98
C GLN A 285 15.78 13.10 -7.94
N SER A 286 16.60 13.39 -8.96
CA SER A 286 16.17 14.31 -10.01
C SER A 286 15.13 13.65 -10.93
N ILE A 287 14.29 14.48 -11.55
CA ILE A 287 13.32 13.98 -12.52
C ILE A 287 14.03 13.43 -13.78
N GLY A 288 15.19 14.01 -14.15
CA GLY A 288 16.00 13.48 -15.24
C GLY A 288 16.55 12.08 -14.98
N GLU A 289 16.92 11.76 -13.70
CA GLU A 289 17.28 10.39 -13.32
C GLU A 289 16.10 9.44 -13.44
N LEU A 290 14.91 9.85 -12.97
CA LEU A 290 13.69 9.04 -13.11
C LEU A 290 13.38 8.79 -14.60
N ALA A 291 13.44 9.82 -15.43
CA ALA A 291 13.26 9.71 -16.86
C ALA A 291 14.30 8.78 -17.52
N GLY A 292 15.54 8.83 -17.03
CA GLY A 292 16.60 7.90 -17.45
C GLY A 292 16.26 6.43 -17.14
N PHE A 293 15.70 6.15 -15.96
CA PHE A 293 15.24 4.82 -15.61
C PHE A 293 14.05 4.37 -16.49
N VAL A 294 13.06 5.23 -16.67
CA VAL A 294 11.89 4.96 -17.51
C VAL A 294 12.29 4.57 -18.95
N ARG A 295 13.28 5.25 -19.54
CA ARG A 295 13.75 4.96 -20.89
C ARG A 295 14.44 3.60 -21.06
N ILE A 296 14.74 2.87 -19.99
CA ILE A 296 15.36 1.54 -20.10
C ILE A 296 14.41 0.59 -20.80
N ASP A 297 13.17 0.49 -20.34
CA ASP A 297 12.09 -0.26 -20.99
C ASP A 297 10.71 0.15 -20.44
N PRO A 298 10.02 1.09 -21.07
CA PRO A 298 8.67 1.49 -20.62
C PRO A 298 7.66 0.36 -20.69
N SER A 299 7.84 -0.62 -21.58
CA SER A 299 6.89 -1.73 -21.76
C SER A 299 6.91 -2.73 -20.60
N ARG A 300 7.99 -2.75 -19.84
CA ARG A 300 8.21 -3.61 -18.67
C ARG A 300 8.37 -2.81 -17.38
N SER A 301 7.93 -1.56 -17.37
CA SER A 301 8.02 -0.68 -16.21
C SER A 301 6.66 -0.05 -15.89
N PHE A 302 6.50 0.39 -14.66
CA PHE A 302 5.36 1.22 -14.27
C PHE A 302 5.77 2.23 -13.19
N ILE A 303 4.97 3.28 -13.06
CA ILE A 303 5.14 4.30 -12.04
C ILE A 303 4.00 4.22 -11.04
N SER A 304 4.36 4.25 -9.77
CA SER A 304 3.47 4.45 -8.63
C SER A 304 3.90 5.70 -7.87
N THR A 305 3.01 6.26 -7.07
CA THR A 305 3.40 7.42 -6.27
C THR A 305 4.22 7.05 -5.04
N ASP A 306 3.91 5.94 -4.38
CA ASP A 306 4.38 5.61 -3.01
C ASP A 306 4.05 6.73 -2.01
N LEU A 307 3.04 7.57 -2.32
CA LEU A 307 2.60 8.71 -1.52
C LEU A 307 1.54 8.34 -0.49
N GLY A 308 1.16 9.33 0.31
CA GLY A 308 0.20 9.22 1.42
C GLY A 308 0.80 9.55 2.78
N GLN A 309 2.11 9.84 2.86
CA GLN A 309 2.74 10.33 4.08
C GLN A 309 2.17 11.71 4.41
N ALA A 310 1.88 11.97 5.69
CA ALA A 310 1.20 13.19 6.18
C ALA A 310 1.87 14.51 5.76
N VAL A 311 3.13 14.43 5.34
CA VAL A 311 3.97 15.59 5.04
C VAL A 311 4.26 15.74 3.55
N MET A 312 3.74 14.82 2.72
CA MET A 312 3.90 14.82 1.27
C MET A 312 2.63 15.34 0.58
N PRO A 313 2.71 15.72 -0.69
CA PRO A 313 1.53 16.07 -1.48
C PRO A 313 0.47 14.96 -1.48
N HIS A 314 -0.77 15.33 -1.75
CA HIS A 314 -1.83 14.37 -2.02
C HIS A 314 -1.41 13.45 -3.18
N PRO A 315 -1.65 12.11 -3.12
CA PRO A 315 -1.16 11.20 -4.15
C PRO A 315 -1.62 11.54 -5.57
N ILE A 316 -2.83 12.06 -5.75
CA ILE A 316 -3.33 12.49 -7.07
C ILE A 316 -2.48 13.65 -7.62
N GLU A 317 -2.20 14.67 -6.80
CA GLU A 317 -1.35 15.78 -7.20
C GLU A 317 0.10 15.34 -7.46
N GLY A 318 0.59 14.37 -6.66
CA GLY A 318 1.90 13.77 -6.89
C GLY A 318 1.98 13.02 -8.22
N MET A 319 0.97 12.23 -8.56
CA MET A 319 0.92 11.56 -9.86
C MET A 319 0.83 12.56 -11.01
N ARG A 320 -0.01 13.58 -10.88
CA ARG A 320 -0.13 14.66 -11.87
C ARG A 320 1.20 15.37 -12.10
N ASP A 321 1.88 15.76 -11.03
CA ASP A 321 3.19 16.42 -11.08
C ASP A 321 4.27 15.51 -11.72
N CYS A 322 4.26 14.23 -11.38
CA CYS A 322 5.14 13.23 -12.01
C CYS A 322 4.95 13.17 -13.52
N ILE A 323 3.72 13.03 -14.00
CA ILE A 323 3.40 12.96 -15.43
C ILE A 323 3.87 14.22 -16.15
N LEU A 324 3.54 15.42 -15.65
CA LEU A 324 3.97 16.69 -16.24
C LEU A 324 5.48 16.80 -16.35
N LYS A 325 6.19 16.43 -15.29
CA LYS A 325 7.65 16.51 -15.27
C LYS A 325 8.29 15.50 -16.22
N LEU A 326 7.74 14.31 -16.35
CA LEU A 326 8.22 13.31 -17.32
C LEU A 326 7.97 13.78 -18.76
N GLN A 327 6.84 14.42 -19.05
CA GLN A 327 6.59 15.05 -20.35
C GLN A 327 7.64 16.14 -20.65
N THR A 328 7.98 16.96 -19.65
CA THR A 328 9.03 18.00 -19.78
C THR A 328 10.41 17.38 -20.05
N GLU A 329 10.70 16.19 -19.48
CA GLU A 329 11.90 15.43 -19.81
C GLU A 329 11.83 14.70 -21.17
N GLY A 330 10.74 14.86 -21.92
CA GLY A 330 10.59 14.29 -23.26
C GLY A 330 10.18 12.81 -23.28
N ILE A 331 9.59 12.29 -22.21
CA ILE A 331 8.94 10.97 -22.23
C ILE A 331 7.67 11.10 -23.07
N SER A 332 7.49 10.20 -24.03
CA SER A 332 6.35 10.22 -24.95
C SER A 332 5.03 9.92 -24.23
N GLN A 333 3.91 10.43 -24.77
CA GLN A 333 2.59 10.11 -24.23
C GLN A 333 2.31 8.61 -24.23
N SER A 334 2.74 7.91 -25.27
CA SER A 334 2.59 6.44 -25.36
C SER A 334 3.35 5.70 -24.25
N ASP A 335 4.56 6.17 -23.90
CA ASP A 335 5.32 5.58 -22.79
C ASP A 335 4.66 5.91 -21.45
N ILE A 336 4.17 7.14 -21.26
CA ILE A 336 3.41 7.52 -20.08
C ILE A 336 2.17 6.64 -19.93
N ASP A 337 1.45 6.36 -21.01
CA ASP A 337 0.27 5.49 -20.99
C ASP A 337 0.62 4.06 -20.58
N LEU A 338 1.75 3.53 -21.04
CA LEU A 338 2.26 2.25 -20.56
C LEU A 338 2.54 2.28 -19.06
N LEU A 339 3.23 3.31 -18.59
CA LEU A 339 3.75 3.42 -17.24
C LEU A 339 2.67 3.61 -16.17
N VAL A 340 1.63 4.40 -16.43
CA VAL A 340 0.65 4.79 -15.41
C VAL A 340 -0.75 4.26 -15.67
N ARG A 341 -1.01 3.64 -16.85
CA ARG A 341 -2.33 3.14 -17.24
C ARG A 341 -2.30 1.64 -17.56
N HIS A 342 -1.54 1.24 -18.59
CA HIS A 342 -1.63 -0.10 -19.15
C HIS A 342 -0.94 -1.16 -18.30
N ASN A 343 0.36 -0.98 -17.99
CA ASN A 343 1.12 -1.96 -17.23
C ASN A 343 0.58 -2.14 -15.79
N PRO A 344 0.29 -1.08 -15.00
CA PRO A 344 -0.28 -1.27 -13.68
C PRO A 344 -1.69 -1.86 -13.72
N ALA A 345 -2.52 -1.55 -14.72
CA ALA A 345 -3.83 -2.18 -14.89
C ALA A 345 -3.71 -3.70 -15.12
N TRP A 346 -2.80 -4.12 -16.04
CA TRP A 346 -2.55 -5.54 -16.29
C TRP A 346 -2.04 -6.26 -15.04
N LEU A 347 -1.13 -5.64 -14.29
CA LEU A 347 -0.57 -6.22 -13.08
C LEU A 347 -1.65 -6.53 -12.03
N ILE A 348 -2.61 -5.65 -11.82
CA ILE A 348 -3.72 -5.87 -10.87
C ILE A 348 -4.89 -6.68 -11.46
N GLY A 349 -4.75 -7.17 -12.69
CA GLY A 349 -5.71 -8.08 -13.31
C GLY A 349 -6.90 -7.40 -13.99
N LEU A 350 -6.77 -6.12 -14.35
CA LEU A 350 -7.73 -5.43 -15.20
C LEU A 350 -7.41 -5.69 -16.67
N THR A 351 -8.40 -6.15 -17.42
CA THR A 351 -8.27 -6.34 -18.88
C THR A 351 -8.14 -5.00 -19.60
N HIS A 352 -7.44 -4.98 -20.73
CA HIS A 352 -7.46 -3.83 -21.63
C HIS A 352 -8.89 -3.66 -22.18
N HIS A 353 -9.49 -2.49 -21.97
CA HIS A 353 -10.67 -2.04 -22.68
C HIS A 353 -10.25 -1.02 -23.73
#